data_87a29cdb17e0416faddab1513a4954a8
#
_entry.id   87a29cdb17e0416faddab1513a4954a8
#
_cell.length_a   1.000
_cell.length_b   1.000
_cell.length_c   1.000
_cell.angle_alpha   90.00
_cell.angle_beta   90.00
_cell.angle_gamma   90.00
#
_symmetry.space_group_name_H-M   'P 1'
#
loop_
_entity.id
_entity.type
_entity.pdbx_description
1 polymer ?
#
loop_
_entity_poly.entity_id
_entity_poly.type
_entity_poly.pdbx_seq_one_letter_code
_entity_poly.pdbx_strand_id
1 'polypeptide(L)'
;MTLSVLIGLSAVMVAIDDGDPLVLITSRETGEDALPFGPFDPERHRTFDLSLRGWVREQTGFELGYVEQLYTFGDKDRDTPEATLADAPPAARVISVGYLALMPDAAPTGAAFEARWQGWYRYFPWEDHRNGRPAMINGELAPHLYTWAAGNPKRLDRARIAFGLDGARWVEERVLERYE
;
A
#
# COMPACT_ATOMS: atom_id res chain seq x y z
N MET A 1 9.29 21.99 -23.49
CA MET A 1 8.26 21.06 -22.99
C MET A 1 8.12 21.29 -21.51
N THR A 2 6.95 21.65 -21.03
CA THR A 2 6.70 21.81 -19.60
C THR A 2 6.47 20.43 -18.99
N LEU A 3 7.27 20.05 -18.01
CA LEU A 3 7.08 18.80 -17.29
C LEU A 3 5.89 18.99 -16.34
N SER A 4 4.82 18.22 -16.54
CA SER A 4 3.69 18.20 -15.62
C SER A 4 3.98 17.21 -14.51
N VAL A 5 3.70 17.59 -13.25
CA VAL A 5 3.81 16.72 -12.09
C VAL A 5 2.43 16.61 -11.44
N LEU A 6 2.00 15.41 -11.21
CA LEU A 6 0.79 15.09 -10.43
C LEU A 6 1.21 14.55 -9.07
N ILE A 7 0.65 15.10 -8.01
CA ILE A 7 0.88 14.61 -6.65
C ILE A 7 -0.40 13.90 -6.19
N GLY A 8 -0.27 12.61 -5.89
CA GLY A 8 -1.33 11.80 -5.30
C GLY A 8 -1.09 11.57 -3.81
N LEU A 9 -2.16 11.53 -3.05
CA LEU A 9 -2.14 11.29 -1.60
C LEU A 9 -2.94 10.04 -1.30
N SER A 10 -2.37 9.09 -0.57
CA SER A 10 -3.02 7.83 -0.20
C SER A 10 -3.02 7.65 1.31
N ALA A 11 -4.12 7.15 1.87
CA ALA A 11 -4.26 6.86 3.30
C ALA A 11 -4.27 5.35 3.55
N VAL A 12 -3.31 4.86 4.34
CA VAL A 12 -3.34 3.52 4.93
C VAL A 12 -4.01 3.64 6.28
N MET A 13 -5.31 3.35 6.35
CA MET A 13 -6.07 3.36 7.59
C MET A 13 -6.06 1.96 8.18
N VAL A 14 -5.54 1.83 9.40
CA VAL A 14 -5.36 0.54 10.08
C VAL A 14 -6.14 0.53 11.39
N ALA A 15 -6.84 -0.57 11.65
CA ALA A 15 -7.47 -0.87 12.92
C ALA A 15 -7.10 -2.30 13.36
N ILE A 16 -7.31 -2.58 14.64
CA ILE A 16 -7.19 -3.95 15.19
C ILE A 16 -8.59 -4.38 15.64
N ASP A 17 -9.02 -5.55 15.20
CA ASP A 17 -10.26 -6.17 15.62
C ASP A 17 -9.99 -7.62 16.03
N ASP A 18 -10.33 -7.96 17.28
CA ASP A 18 -10.05 -9.28 17.88
C ASP A 18 -8.62 -9.79 17.70
N GLY A 19 -7.64 -8.89 17.72
CA GLY A 19 -6.22 -9.19 17.51
C GLY A 19 -5.79 -9.28 16.05
N ASP A 20 -6.71 -9.14 15.10
CA ASP A 20 -6.40 -9.13 13.68
C ASP A 20 -6.18 -7.69 13.15
N PRO A 21 -5.09 -7.44 12.44
CA PRO A 21 -4.89 -6.16 11.77
C PRO A 21 -5.78 -6.07 10.52
N LEU A 22 -6.53 -4.97 10.45
CA LEU A 22 -7.40 -4.66 9.34
C LEU A 22 -6.93 -3.39 8.64
N VAL A 23 -7.12 -3.31 7.35
CA VAL A 23 -6.91 -2.11 6.53
C VAL A 23 -8.23 -1.70 5.89
N LEU A 24 -8.51 -0.39 5.91
CA LEU A 24 -9.67 0.14 5.20
C LEU A 24 -9.34 0.27 3.72
N ILE A 25 -10.19 -0.31 2.90
CA ILE A 25 -10.08 -0.24 1.44
C ILE A 25 -11.33 0.35 0.83
N THR A 26 -11.17 0.92 -0.35
CA THR A 26 -12.24 1.36 -1.25
C THR A 26 -12.26 0.47 -2.49
N SER A 27 -13.34 0.50 -3.25
CA SER A 27 -13.40 -0.15 -4.56
C SER A 27 -13.19 0.89 -5.66
N ARG A 28 -12.38 0.55 -6.65
CA ARG A 28 -12.26 1.32 -7.89
C ARG A 28 -13.44 1.02 -8.81
N GLU A 29 -13.65 1.84 -9.83
CA GLU A 29 -14.61 1.57 -10.90
C GLU A 29 -14.34 0.23 -11.60
N THR A 30 -13.09 -0.25 -11.61
CA THR A 30 -12.71 -1.58 -12.12
C THR A 30 -13.10 -2.73 -11.20
N GLY A 31 -13.60 -2.44 -9.97
CA GLY A 31 -13.88 -3.43 -8.94
C GLY A 31 -12.65 -3.88 -8.14
N GLU A 32 -11.48 -3.32 -8.39
CA GLU A 32 -10.25 -3.62 -7.65
C GLU A 32 -10.22 -2.91 -6.30
N ASP A 33 -9.61 -3.58 -5.32
CA ASP A 33 -9.34 -3.00 -4.01
C ASP A 33 -8.29 -1.89 -4.11
N ALA A 34 -8.55 -0.77 -3.45
CA ALA A 34 -7.63 0.37 -3.39
C ALA A 34 -7.62 0.99 -1.99
N LEU A 35 -6.57 1.72 -1.67
CA LEU A 35 -6.57 2.61 -0.52
C LEU A 35 -7.38 3.87 -0.85
N PRO A 36 -7.98 4.54 0.15
CA PRO A 36 -8.50 5.90 -0.05
C PRO A 36 -7.41 6.81 -0.58
N PHE A 37 -7.67 7.49 -1.70
CA PHE A 37 -6.67 8.32 -2.37
C PHE A 37 -7.30 9.45 -3.16
N GLY A 38 -6.48 10.47 -3.47
CA GLY A 38 -6.90 11.54 -4.37
C GLY A 38 -5.74 12.47 -4.73
N PRO A 39 -5.90 13.26 -5.79
CA PRO A 39 -4.88 14.22 -6.20
C PRO A 39 -4.81 15.42 -5.24
N PHE A 40 -3.60 15.95 -5.12
CA PHE A 40 -3.41 17.25 -4.48
C PHE A 40 -3.64 18.35 -5.52
N ASP A 41 -4.60 19.23 -5.25
CA ASP A 41 -4.85 20.44 -6.02
C ASP A 41 -4.35 21.66 -5.23
N PRO A 42 -3.23 22.30 -5.67
CA PRO A 42 -2.66 23.45 -4.95
C PRO A 42 -3.56 24.69 -4.95
N GLU A 43 -4.54 24.78 -5.84
CA GLU A 43 -5.49 25.89 -5.86
C GLU A 43 -6.61 25.72 -4.83
N ARG A 44 -6.98 24.46 -4.52
CA ARG A 44 -8.06 24.12 -3.58
C ARG A 44 -7.55 23.75 -2.19
N HIS A 45 -6.39 23.13 -2.11
CA HIS A 45 -5.89 22.52 -0.89
C HIS A 45 -4.70 23.29 -0.33
N ARG A 46 -4.85 23.80 0.87
CA ARG A 46 -3.77 24.53 1.56
C ARG A 46 -2.58 23.63 1.93
N THR A 47 -2.84 22.37 2.31
CA THR A 47 -1.81 21.41 2.71
C THR A 47 -2.16 20.00 2.24
N PHE A 48 -1.17 19.10 2.16
CA PHE A 48 -1.39 17.68 1.87
C PHE A 48 -2.30 17.03 2.92
N ASP A 49 -2.10 17.33 4.20
CA ASP A 49 -2.90 16.80 5.30
C ASP A 49 -4.40 17.14 5.13
N LEU A 50 -4.73 18.41 4.86
CA LEU A 50 -6.12 18.81 4.64
C LEU A 50 -6.73 18.18 3.39
N SER A 51 -5.97 18.04 2.33
CA SER A 51 -6.41 17.36 1.11
C SER A 51 -6.70 15.88 1.38
N LEU A 52 -5.78 15.19 2.06
CA LEU A 52 -5.94 13.78 2.42
C LEU A 52 -7.21 13.55 3.26
N ARG A 53 -7.44 14.38 4.28
CA ARG A 53 -8.64 14.32 5.14
C ARG A 53 -9.93 14.51 4.35
N GLY A 54 -9.91 15.40 3.36
CA GLY A 54 -11.02 15.60 2.43
C GLY A 54 -11.35 14.33 1.67
N TRP A 55 -10.36 13.73 1.02
CA TRP A 55 -10.51 12.51 0.26
C TRP A 55 -10.99 11.32 1.10
N VAL A 56 -10.39 11.13 2.28
CA VAL A 56 -10.80 10.06 3.18
C VAL A 56 -12.26 10.23 3.59
N ARG A 57 -12.66 11.44 4.00
CA ARG A 57 -14.05 11.69 4.38
C ARG A 57 -15.02 11.46 3.22
N GLU A 58 -14.69 11.91 2.02
CA GLU A 58 -15.53 11.71 0.83
C GLU A 58 -15.70 10.24 0.46
N GLN A 59 -14.64 9.45 0.56
CA GLN A 59 -14.62 8.07 0.10
C GLN A 59 -15.05 7.06 1.16
N THR A 60 -14.95 7.41 2.45
CA THR A 60 -15.13 6.45 3.54
C THR A 60 -16.10 6.91 4.62
N GLY A 61 -16.39 8.20 4.70
CA GLY A 61 -17.16 8.81 5.77
C GLY A 61 -16.41 8.99 7.09
N PHE A 62 -15.14 8.54 7.18
CA PHE A 62 -14.37 8.67 8.40
C PHE A 62 -13.67 10.03 8.52
N GLU A 63 -13.59 10.52 9.76
CA GLU A 63 -12.74 11.64 10.12
C GLU A 63 -11.42 11.12 10.68
N LEU A 64 -10.30 11.56 10.10
CA LEU A 64 -8.98 11.17 10.57
C LEU A 64 -8.58 11.93 11.83
N GLY A 65 -8.10 11.21 12.83
CA GLY A 65 -7.36 11.76 13.97
C GLY A 65 -5.91 12.15 13.58
N TYR A 66 -4.94 11.60 14.30
CA TYR A 66 -3.53 11.76 13.95
C TYR A 66 -3.20 10.97 12.68
N VAL A 67 -2.42 11.60 11.79
CA VAL A 67 -1.87 10.96 10.59
C VAL A 67 -0.37 11.22 10.52
N GLU A 68 0.37 10.24 10.03
CA GLU A 68 1.80 10.31 9.83
C GLU A 68 2.16 10.03 8.38
N GLN A 69 2.99 10.89 7.80
CA GLN A 69 3.52 10.62 6.47
C GLN A 69 4.52 9.47 6.53
N LEU A 70 4.27 8.41 5.77
CA LEU A 70 5.13 7.23 5.72
C LEU A 70 6.26 7.40 4.71
N TYR A 71 5.91 7.62 3.46
CA TYR A 71 6.87 7.64 2.37
C TYR A 71 6.38 8.45 1.17
N THR A 72 7.34 8.93 0.38
CA THR A 72 7.06 9.59 -0.90
C THR A 72 7.69 8.77 -2.03
N PHE A 73 6.84 8.28 -2.91
CA PHE A 73 7.22 7.50 -4.08
C PHE A 73 7.31 8.41 -5.29
N GLY A 74 8.50 8.55 -5.85
CA GLY A 74 8.74 9.47 -6.99
C GLY A 74 9.44 8.81 -8.17
N ASP A 75 9.53 7.48 -8.24
CA ASP A 75 10.22 6.78 -9.32
C ASP A 75 9.53 7.01 -10.67
N LYS A 76 10.36 7.05 -11.71
CA LYS A 76 9.87 7.20 -13.07
C LYS A 76 9.26 5.89 -13.57
N ASP A 77 8.24 6.02 -14.42
CA ASP A 77 7.59 4.90 -15.11
C ASP A 77 6.92 3.89 -14.15
N ARG A 78 6.56 4.36 -12.93
CA ARG A 78 5.79 3.56 -11.98
C ARG A 78 4.31 3.57 -12.38
N ASP A 79 3.72 2.37 -12.42
CA ASP A 79 2.27 2.24 -12.56
C ASP A 79 1.60 2.63 -11.24
N THR A 80 0.78 3.66 -11.25
CA THR A 80 0.17 4.23 -10.06
C THR A 80 -1.32 4.46 -10.27
N PRO A 81 -2.13 4.30 -9.21
CA PRO A 81 -3.56 4.61 -9.27
C PRO A 81 -3.83 6.03 -9.75
N GLU A 82 -3.00 6.97 -9.33
CA GLU A 82 -3.14 8.38 -9.67
C GLU A 82 -2.94 8.66 -11.16
N ALA A 83 -2.15 7.81 -11.86
CA ALA A 83 -1.97 7.93 -13.30
C ALA A 83 -3.26 7.60 -14.09
N THR A 84 -4.22 6.94 -13.46
CA THR A 84 -5.53 6.61 -14.05
C THR A 84 -6.60 7.67 -13.79
N LEU A 85 -6.29 8.73 -13.06
CA LEU A 85 -7.24 9.83 -12.85
C LEU A 85 -7.55 10.52 -14.18
N ALA A 86 -8.82 10.75 -14.44
CA ALA A 86 -9.33 11.26 -15.70
C ALA A 86 -8.69 12.58 -16.18
N ASP A 87 -8.20 13.40 -15.22
CA ASP A 87 -7.59 14.70 -15.47
C ASP A 87 -6.05 14.66 -15.47
N ALA A 88 -5.44 13.47 -15.39
CA ALA A 88 -3.97 13.38 -15.42
C ALA A 88 -3.44 13.79 -16.79
N PRO A 89 -2.57 14.80 -16.88
CA PRO A 89 -1.97 15.19 -18.16
C PRO A 89 -1.18 14.02 -18.77
N PRO A 90 -1.27 13.81 -20.09
CA PRO A 90 -0.45 12.79 -20.75
C PRO A 90 1.04 12.98 -20.42
N ALA A 91 1.71 11.91 -20.03
CA ALA A 91 3.12 11.91 -19.63
C ALA A 91 3.45 12.77 -18.38
N ALA A 92 2.47 13.02 -17.49
CA ALA A 92 2.74 13.61 -16.20
C ALA A 92 3.61 12.66 -15.36
N ARG A 93 4.55 13.21 -14.60
CA ARG A 93 5.26 12.45 -13.57
C ARG A 93 4.38 12.39 -12.32
N VAL A 94 4.07 11.19 -11.89
CA VAL A 94 3.30 10.99 -10.67
C VAL A 94 4.23 10.85 -9.47
N ILE A 95 3.94 11.60 -8.43
CA ILE A 95 4.55 11.51 -7.10
C ILE A 95 3.44 11.10 -6.14
N SER A 96 3.56 9.94 -5.49
CA SER A 96 2.58 9.47 -4.52
C SER A 96 3.11 9.63 -3.11
N VAL A 97 2.31 10.23 -2.23
CA VAL A 97 2.64 10.40 -0.81
C VAL A 97 1.71 9.53 0.02
N GLY A 98 2.29 8.55 0.71
CA GLY A 98 1.57 7.63 1.59
C GLY A 98 1.51 8.16 3.02
N TYR A 99 0.34 8.06 3.64
CA TYR A 99 0.08 8.40 5.03
C TYR A 99 -0.47 7.19 5.79
N LEU A 100 -0.09 7.07 7.06
CA LEU A 100 -0.66 6.11 8.00
C LEU A 100 -1.64 6.81 8.93
N ALA A 101 -2.82 6.22 9.12
CA ALA A 101 -3.77 6.60 10.14
C ALA A 101 -4.14 5.38 10.97
N LEU A 102 -3.93 5.45 12.29
CA LEU A 102 -4.37 4.41 13.22
C LEU A 102 -5.77 4.77 13.73
N MET A 103 -6.70 3.86 13.50
CA MET A 103 -8.09 3.99 13.94
C MET A 103 -8.28 3.26 15.27
N PRO A 104 -9.09 3.81 16.20
CA PRO A 104 -9.31 3.17 17.51
C PRO A 104 -10.01 1.82 17.40
N ASP A 105 -10.85 1.65 16.39
CA ASP A 105 -11.61 0.43 16.11
C ASP A 105 -11.93 0.33 14.61
N ALA A 106 -12.42 -0.83 14.20
CA ALA A 106 -12.91 -1.09 12.84
C ALA A 106 -14.42 -0.77 12.73
N ALA A 107 -14.80 0.45 13.07
CA ALA A 107 -16.21 0.87 12.99
C ALA A 107 -16.78 0.64 11.58
N PRO A 108 -18.06 0.24 11.45
CA PRO A 108 -18.69 0.04 10.17
C PRO A 108 -18.69 1.31 9.31
N THR A 109 -18.40 1.15 8.03
CA THR A 109 -18.55 2.22 7.06
C THR A 109 -20.04 2.49 6.81
N GLY A 110 -20.41 3.76 6.59
CA GLY A 110 -21.79 4.08 6.22
C GLY A 110 -22.17 3.43 4.89
N ALA A 111 -23.45 3.02 4.76
CA ALA A 111 -23.95 2.33 3.56
C ALA A 111 -23.83 3.14 2.24
N ALA A 112 -23.54 4.42 2.33
CA ALA A 112 -23.33 5.30 1.18
C ALA A 112 -21.89 5.21 0.60
N PHE A 113 -20.98 4.50 1.26
CA PHE A 113 -19.58 4.44 0.89
C PHE A 113 -19.19 3.01 0.46
N GLU A 114 -18.47 2.89 -0.65
CA GLU A 114 -17.91 1.62 -1.12
C GLU A 114 -16.58 1.30 -0.41
N ALA A 115 -16.53 1.56 0.89
CA ALA A 115 -15.37 1.31 1.72
C ALA A 115 -15.66 0.14 2.68
N ARG A 116 -14.65 -0.68 2.97
CA ARG A 116 -14.77 -1.81 3.89
C ARG A 116 -13.44 -2.13 4.57
N TRP A 117 -13.53 -2.66 5.78
CA TRP A 117 -12.38 -3.24 6.46
C TRP A 117 -12.04 -4.61 5.88
N GLN A 118 -10.76 -4.84 5.64
CA GLN A 118 -10.26 -6.08 5.08
C GLN A 118 -9.05 -6.53 5.87
N GLY A 119 -8.92 -7.84 6.10
CA GLY A 119 -7.77 -8.41 6.79
C GLY A 119 -6.45 -8.05 6.09
N TRP A 120 -5.50 -7.51 6.85
CA TRP A 120 -4.19 -7.10 6.35
C TRP A 120 -3.47 -8.22 5.60
N TYR A 121 -3.46 -9.43 6.19
CA TYR A 121 -2.76 -10.58 5.63
C TYR A 121 -3.41 -11.18 4.37
N ARG A 122 -4.57 -10.68 3.95
CA ARG A 122 -5.10 -10.98 2.62
C ARG A 122 -4.19 -10.46 1.50
N TYR A 123 -3.56 -9.31 1.75
CA TYR A 123 -2.66 -8.67 0.79
C TYR A 123 -1.21 -9.12 0.95
N PHE A 124 -0.85 -9.58 2.13
CA PHE A 124 0.51 -9.97 2.51
C PHE A 124 0.53 -11.35 3.19
N PRO A 125 0.00 -12.41 2.55
CA PRO A 125 -0.16 -13.70 3.21
C PRO A 125 1.16 -14.37 3.62
N TRP A 126 2.26 -14.01 2.98
CA TRP A 126 3.59 -14.49 3.36
C TRP A 126 4.16 -13.81 4.61
N GLU A 127 3.56 -12.73 5.07
CA GLU A 127 3.93 -12.05 6.33
C GLU A 127 3.17 -12.61 7.54
N ASP A 128 2.14 -13.45 7.34
CA ASP A 128 1.35 -13.99 8.45
C ASP A 128 2.04 -15.22 9.08
N HIS A 129 2.90 -14.96 10.04
CA HIS A 129 3.62 -15.98 10.79
C HIS A 129 2.95 -16.39 12.11
N ARG A 130 1.72 -15.94 12.41
CA ARG A 130 1.01 -16.23 13.67
C ARG A 130 0.77 -17.72 13.88
N ASN A 131 0.58 -18.48 12.83
CA ASN A 131 0.41 -19.93 12.86
C ASN A 131 1.66 -20.69 12.38
N GLY A 132 2.83 -20.08 12.48
CA GLY A 132 4.08 -20.59 11.96
C GLY A 132 4.37 -20.07 10.53
N ARG A 133 5.46 -20.55 9.95
CA ARG A 133 5.90 -20.11 8.62
C ARG A 133 4.87 -20.44 7.54
N PRO A 134 4.40 -19.46 6.75
CA PRO A 134 3.46 -19.70 5.66
C PRO A 134 4.00 -20.70 4.63
N ALA A 135 3.20 -21.73 4.33
CA ALA A 135 3.61 -22.78 3.39
C ALA A 135 3.91 -22.25 1.98
N MET A 136 3.23 -21.17 1.58
CA MET A 136 3.42 -20.54 0.27
C MET A 136 4.83 -19.99 0.05
N ILE A 137 5.56 -19.66 1.12
CA ILE A 137 6.95 -19.17 0.99
C ILE A 137 7.82 -20.23 0.29
N ASN A 138 7.71 -21.47 0.73
CA ASN A 138 8.50 -22.54 0.14
C ASN A 138 7.82 -23.16 -1.11
N GLY A 139 6.47 -23.22 -1.14
CA GLY A 139 5.72 -23.87 -2.21
C GLY A 139 5.55 -23.01 -3.47
N GLU A 140 5.41 -21.70 -3.31
CA GLU A 140 5.09 -20.80 -4.42
C GLU A 140 6.19 -19.75 -4.63
N LEU A 141 6.57 -19.01 -3.58
CA LEU A 141 7.50 -17.89 -3.74
C LEU A 141 8.93 -18.37 -4.04
N ALA A 142 9.44 -19.36 -3.32
CA ALA A 142 10.82 -19.80 -3.49
C ALA A 142 11.14 -20.26 -4.92
N PRO A 143 10.32 -21.06 -5.62
CA PRO A 143 10.55 -21.42 -7.02
C PRO A 143 10.67 -20.21 -7.95
N HIS A 144 9.80 -19.20 -7.76
CA HIS A 144 9.84 -17.98 -8.55
C HIS A 144 11.10 -17.15 -8.26
N LEU A 145 11.48 -17.04 -6.99
CA LEU A 145 12.69 -16.33 -6.56
C LEU A 145 13.96 -16.98 -7.10
N TYR A 146 14.05 -18.32 -7.08
CA TYR A 146 15.19 -19.04 -7.66
C TYR A 146 15.26 -18.83 -9.18
N THR A 147 14.12 -18.83 -9.86
CA THR A 147 14.03 -18.54 -11.29
C THR A 147 14.48 -17.10 -11.58
N TRP A 148 14.00 -16.12 -10.80
CA TRP A 148 14.43 -14.73 -10.91
C TRP A 148 15.92 -14.55 -10.65
N ALA A 149 16.49 -15.29 -9.68
CA ALA A 149 17.92 -15.22 -9.38
C ALA A 149 18.76 -15.72 -10.57
N ALA A 150 18.23 -16.65 -11.41
CA ALA A 150 18.86 -17.11 -12.65
C ALA A 150 20.36 -17.45 -12.50
N GLY A 151 20.74 -18.08 -11.39
CA GLY A 151 22.15 -18.41 -11.09
C GLY A 151 23.03 -17.23 -10.67
N ASN A 152 22.48 -16.03 -10.54
CA ASN A 152 23.23 -14.88 -10.01
C ASN A 152 23.36 -14.97 -8.48
N PRO A 153 24.59 -15.14 -7.93
CA PRO A 153 24.78 -15.35 -6.51
C PRO A 153 24.25 -14.19 -5.63
N LYS A 154 24.38 -12.95 -6.08
CA LYS A 154 23.90 -11.78 -5.32
C LYS A 154 22.37 -11.74 -5.22
N ARG A 155 21.68 -12.07 -6.32
CA ARG A 155 20.22 -12.17 -6.32
C ARG A 155 19.76 -13.33 -5.45
N LEU A 156 20.44 -14.47 -5.52
CA LEU A 156 20.13 -15.62 -4.69
C LEU A 156 20.29 -15.31 -3.21
N ASP A 157 21.41 -14.69 -2.81
CA ASP A 157 21.64 -14.30 -1.42
C ASP A 157 20.59 -13.30 -0.94
N ARG A 158 20.22 -12.32 -1.78
CA ARG A 158 19.14 -11.38 -1.47
C ARG A 158 17.82 -12.10 -1.22
N ALA A 159 17.40 -12.99 -2.11
CA ALA A 159 16.18 -13.78 -1.95
C ALA A 159 16.22 -14.63 -0.67
N ARG A 160 17.34 -15.31 -0.41
CA ARG A 160 17.52 -16.15 0.80
C ARG A 160 17.37 -15.36 2.09
N ILE A 161 18.02 -14.21 2.15
CA ILE A 161 18.01 -13.36 3.35
C ILE A 161 16.62 -12.70 3.53
N ALA A 162 16.03 -12.16 2.46
CA ALA A 162 14.74 -11.48 2.53
C ALA A 162 13.60 -12.42 2.90
N PHE A 163 13.56 -13.62 2.33
CA PHE A 163 12.48 -14.59 2.54
C PHE A 163 12.83 -15.75 3.48
N GLY A 164 13.97 -15.71 4.14
CA GLY A 164 14.39 -16.78 5.07
C GLY A 164 14.44 -18.15 4.39
N LEU A 165 15.05 -18.26 3.19
CA LEU A 165 15.18 -19.51 2.45
C LEU A 165 16.48 -20.24 2.82
N ASP A 166 16.57 -21.54 2.51
CA ASP A 166 17.77 -22.39 2.66
C ASP A 166 18.39 -22.32 4.06
N GLY A 167 17.56 -22.27 5.11
CA GLY A 167 18.00 -22.18 6.49
C GLY A 167 18.32 -20.76 6.99
N ALA A 168 18.20 -19.74 6.16
CA ALA A 168 18.27 -18.36 6.63
C ALA A 168 17.07 -18.05 7.54
N ARG A 169 17.30 -17.23 8.56
CA ARG A 169 16.23 -16.83 9.50
C ARG A 169 15.29 -15.84 8.82
N TRP A 170 13.99 -16.01 9.07
CA TRP A 170 13.01 -14.96 8.79
C TRP A 170 13.24 -13.76 9.71
N VAL A 171 13.22 -12.55 9.14
CA VAL A 171 13.41 -11.28 9.85
C VAL A 171 12.31 -10.34 9.43
N GLU A 172 11.44 -9.94 10.35
CA GLU A 172 10.26 -9.13 10.11
C GLU A 172 10.62 -7.75 9.54
N GLU A 173 11.69 -7.14 10.05
CA GLU A 173 12.16 -5.81 9.66
C GLU A 173 12.60 -5.72 8.19
N ARG A 174 12.79 -6.89 7.53
CA ARG A 174 13.13 -6.94 6.09
C ARG A 174 11.92 -6.87 5.17
N VAL A 175 10.76 -6.48 5.67
CA VAL A 175 9.54 -6.38 4.87
C VAL A 175 9.73 -5.55 3.60
N LEU A 176 10.41 -4.40 3.67
CA LEU A 176 10.65 -3.56 2.50
C LEU A 176 11.53 -4.24 1.45
N GLU A 177 12.55 -5.00 1.87
CA GLU A 177 13.44 -5.73 0.97
C GLU A 177 12.71 -6.83 0.17
N ARG A 178 11.55 -7.30 0.65
CA ARG A 178 10.71 -8.27 -0.03
C ARG A 178 9.91 -7.66 -1.19
N TYR A 179 9.74 -6.34 -1.21
CA TYR A 179 9.03 -5.60 -2.26
C TYR A 179 9.95 -4.91 -3.29
N GLU A 180 11.23 -4.85 -3.04
CA GLU A 180 12.23 -4.33 -3.97
C GLU A 180 12.73 -5.38 -4.97
#